data_a316f95a820e72f57ab9a7e36f370636
#
_entry.id   a316f95a820e72f57ab9a7e36f370636
#
_cell.length_a   1.000
_cell.length_b   1.000
_cell.length_c   1.000
_cell.angle_alpha   90.00
_cell.angle_beta   90.00
_cell.angle_gamma   90.00
#
_symmetry.space_group_name_H-M   'P 1'
#
loop_
_entity.id
_entity.type
_entity.pdbx_description
1 polymer ?
#
loop_
_entity_poly.entity_id
_entity_poly.type
_entity_poly.pdbx_seq_one_letter_code
_entity_poly.pdbx_strand_id
1 'polypeptide(L)'
;MNYLTPRLSLCPALSILSVLVLGLLPARGDFLWFKSQEKAKITAPSQLVGGQAPAVINQAAYDKLTPGNISIVVLLSRQRLLVKAGDETAIDSPVSSGKRARPTPTGTFPILQKDPDHHSNVYGNFVDSHGRVVRGGVSALIDSAPSGSHFEGAPMTWFMRLTWEGVGMHVGILPGYAASHGCIRLPSQVAHDLYAKVNVGTVVRVEN
;
A
#
# COMPACT_ATOMS: atom_id res chain seq x y z
N MET A 1 -43.09 -77.12 -7.05
CA MET A 1 -44.54 -77.50 -7.38
C MET A 1 -45.14 -76.24 -7.98
N ASN A 2 -45.65 -76.45 -9.18
CA ASN A 2 -46.61 -75.69 -10.00
C ASN A 2 -46.30 -74.27 -10.37
N TYR A 3 -45.86 -74.06 -11.62
CA TYR A 3 -46.57 -73.88 -12.91
C TYR A 3 -47.61 -72.76 -12.87
N LEU A 4 -47.44 -71.73 -13.71
CA LEU A 4 -48.01 -71.56 -15.03
C LEU A 4 -47.70 -70.18 -15.63
N THR A 5 -47.20 -70.23 -16.81
CA THR A 5 -47.16 -69.20 -17.88
C THR A 5 -48.55 -69.10 -18.55
N PRO A 6 -48.71 -68.35 -19.65
CA PRO A 6 -48.55 -66.94 -19.98
C PRO A 6 -49.87 -66.34 -20.53
N ARG A 7 -49.94 -65.09 -20.90
CA ARG A 7 -50.77 -64.61 -21.99
C ARG A 7 -50.23 -63.33 -22.64
N LEU A 8 -49.85 -63.48 -23.86
CA LEU A 8 -49.76 -62.40 -24.84
C LEU A 8 -51.13 -61.75 -25.07
N SER A 9 -51.19 -60.47 -25.28
CA SER A 9 -52.17 -59.87 -26.19
C SER A 9 -51.58 -58.64 -26.89
N LEU A 10 -51.84 -58.67 -28.17
CA LEU A 10 -51.35 -57.78 -29.22
C LEU A 10 -51.89 -56.38 -29.16
N CYS A 11 -51.07 -55.47 -29.69
CA CYS A 11 -51.23 -54.15 -30.28
C CYS A 11 -52.62 -53.52 -30.48
N PRO A 12 -52.69 -52.17 -30.60
CA PRO A 12 -52.31 -51.61 -31.91
C PRO A 12 -51.47 -50.32 -31.83
N ALA A 13 -50.78 -50.06 -32.93
CA ALA A 13 -50.02 -48.89 -33.25
C ALA A 13 -50.88 -47.65 -33.30
N LEU A 14 -50.38 -46.61 -32.59
CA LEU A 14 -50.84 -45.24 -32.84
C LEU A 14 -49.59 -44.40 -33.18
N SER A 15 -49.52 -44.06 -34.46
CA SER A 15 -48.55 -43.12 -35.00
C SER A 15 -48.73 -41.78 -34.34
N ILE A 16 -47.79 -41.30 -33.52
CA ILE A 16 -47.74 -39.94 -33.07
C ILE A 16 -46.53 -39.27 -33.72
N LEU A 17 -46.89 -38.34 -34.55
CA LEU A 17 -46.06 -37.40 -35.25
C LEU A 17 -45.09 -36.71 -34.30
N SER A 18 -43.80 -37.05 -34.38
CA SER A 18 -42.75 -36.36 -33.58
C SER A 18 -42.53 -34.97 -34.16
N VAL A 19 -43.15 -33.98 -33.56
CA VAL A 19 -42.79 -32.59 -33.78
C VAL A 19 -41.43 -32.37 -33.13
N LEU A 20 -40.41 -32.28 -33.96
CA LEU A 20 -39.07 -31.86 -33.54
C LEU A 20 -39.12 -30.37 -33.16
N VAL A 21 -39.42 -30.08 -31.91
CA VAL A 21 -39.18 -28.74 -31.37
C VAL A 21 -37.68 -28.61 -31.20
N LEU A 22 -37.04 -27.99 -32.19
CA LEU A 22 -35.70 -27.46 -32.04
C LEU A 22 -35.80 -26.36 -30.96
N GLY A 23 -35.61 -26.74 -29.71
CA GLY A 23 -35.37 -25.83 -28.65
C GLY A 23 -34.07 -25.09 -28.94
N LEU A 24 -34.20 -23.87 -29.44
CA LEU A 24 -33.12 -22.86 -29.35
C LEU A 24 -32.78 -22.70 -27.86
N LEU A 25 -31.76 -23.46 -27.45
CA LEU A 25 -31.05 -23.13 -26.23
C LEU A 25 -30.54 -21.71 -26.42
N PRO A 26 -30.91 -20.74 -25.54
CA PRO A 26 -30.22 -19.47 -25.54
C PRO A 26 -28.75 -19.79 -25.27
N ALA A 27 -27.88 -19.47 -26.24
CA ALA A 27 -26.48 -19.39 -26.00
C ALA A 27 -26.32 -18.55 -24.72
N ARG A 28 -26.06 -19.21 -23.60
CA ARG A 28 -25.47 -18.55 -22.47
C ARG A 28 -24.12 -18.06 -22.97
N GLY A 29 -24.16 -16.87 -23.57
CA GLY A 29 -22.96 -16.08 -23.68
C GLY A 29 -22.43 -16.02 -22.26
N ASP A 30 -21.30 -16.70 -22.04
CA ASP A 30 -20.43 -16.37 -20.95
C ASP A 30 -20.15 -14.88 -21.11
N PHE A 31 -21.06 -14.09 -20.53
CA PHE A 31 -20.81 -12.71 -20.27
C PHE A 31 -19.60 -12.75 -19.37
N LEU A 32 -18.44 -12.68 -20.05
CA LEU A 32 -17.16 -12.54 -19.41
C LEU A 32 -17.37 -11.52 -18.31
N TRP A 33 -17.38 -12.06 -17.12
CA TRP A 33 -17.41 -11.32 -15.89
C TRP A 33 -16.17 -10.42 -15.92
N PHE A 34 -16.31 -9.28 -16.54
CA PHE A 34 -15.45 -8.15 -16.27
C PHE A 34 -15.70 -7.83 -14.82
N LYS A 35 -14.96 -8.55 -13.96
CA LYS A 35 -14.70 -8.13 -12.61
C LYS A 35 -14.27 -6.70 -12.79
N SER A 36 -15.15 -5.76 -12.45
CA SER A 36 -14.83 -4.34 -12.48
C SER A 36 -13.54 -4.23 -11.67
N GLN A 37 -12.43 -3.97 -12.35
CA GLN A 37 -11.20 -3.66 -11.66
C GLN A 37 -11.51 -2.41 -10.87
N GLU A 38 -11.69 -2.59 -9.59
CA GLU A 38 -11.87 -1.51 -8.63
C GLU A 38 -10.75 -0.52 -8.91
N LYS A 39 -11.12 0.70 -9.33
CA LYS A 39 -10.18 1.70 -9.81
C LYS A 39 -9.09 1.90 -8.76
N ALA A 40 -7.87 1.52 -9.08
CA ALA A 40 -6.73 1.72 -8.20
C ALA A 40 -6.64 3.21 -7.84
N LYS A 41 -6.63 3.49 -6.54
CA LYS A 41 -6.49 4.85 -6.02
C LYS A 41 -5.06 5.32 -6.27
N ILE A 42 -4.88 6.27 -7.18
CA ILE A 42 -3.58 6.77 -7.59
C ILE A 42 -3.18 7.94 -6.68
N THR A 43 -1.95 7.94 -6.20
CA THR A 43 -1.37 9.04 -5.40
C THR A 43 -1.29 10.33 -6.24
N ALA A 44 -1.55 11.48 -5.61
CA ALA A 44 -1.45 12.77 -6.28
C ALA A 44 -0.06 12.99 -6.90
N PRO A 45 0.02 13.38 -8.19
CA PRO A 45 1.28 13.54 -8.92
C PRO A 45 2.25 14.56 -8.30
N SER A 46 1.74 15.54 -7.54
CA SER A 46 2.52 16.61 -6.92
C SER A 46 3.61 16.14 -5.95
N GLN A 47 3.55 14.89 -5.48
CA GLN A 47 4.54 14.33 -4.57
C GLN A 47 5.61 13.49 -5.31
N LEU A 48 5.42 13.22 -6.59
CA LEU A 48 6.27 12.39 -7.44
C LEU A 48 7.08 13.28 -8.39
N VAL A 49 8.19 13.82 -7.91
CA VAL A 49 9.02 14.77 -8.71
C VAL A 49 9.90 14.07 -9.72
N GLY A 50 10.19 12.78 -9.57
CA GLY A 50 11.22 12.06 -10.32
C GLY A 50 10.74 10.92 -11.21
N GLY A 51 9.49 10.90 -11.69
CA GLY A 51 9.03 9.91 -12.67
C GLY A 51 8.84 8.47 -12.12
N GLN A 52 8.83 8.26 -10.81
CA GLN A 52 8.46 6.96 -10.23
C GLN A 52 7.01 6.61 -10.57
N ALA A 53 6.73 5.32 -10.76
CA ALA A 53 5.36 4.85 -10.89
C ALA A 53 4.54 5.23 -9.63
N PRO A 54 3.34 5.78 -9.79
CA PRO A 54 2.49 6.16 -8.66
C PRO A 54 2.16 4.98 -7.77
N ALA A 55 1.65 5.27 -6.57
CA ALA A 55 1.15 4.24 -5.67
C ALA A 55 -0.12 3.60 -6.25
N VAL A 56 -0.23 2.29 -6.10
CA VAL A 56 -1.41 1.50 -6.43
C VAL A 56 -1.96 0.91 -5.13
N ILE A 57 -3.23 1.17 -4.85
CA ILE A 57 -3.94 0.61 -3.69
C ILE A 57 -5.03 -0.31 -4.23
N ASN A 58 -4.88 -1.62 -3.97
CA ASN A 58 -5.96 -2.58 -4.16
C ASN A 58 -6.90 -2.49 -2.97
N GLN A 59 -8.05 -1.82 -3.16
CA GLN A 59 -8.99 -1.54 -2.08
C GLN A 59 -9.52 -2.82 -1.45
N ALA A 60 -9.82 -3.85 -2.25
CA ALA A 60 -10.33 -5.14 -1.73
C ALA A 60 -9.32 -5.85 -0.81
N ALA A 61 -8.03 -5.80 -1.15
CA ALA A 61 -6.97 -6.32 -0.30
C ALA A 61 -6.69 -5.41 0.91
N TYR A 62 -6.75 -4.09 0.71
CA TYR A 62 -6.56 -3.11 1.78
C TYR A 62 -7.64 -3.24 2.88
N ASP A 63 -8.89 -3.48 2.51
CA ASP A 63 -9.98 -3.64 3.47
C ASP A 63 -9.82 -4.90 4.33
N LYS A 64 -9.14 -5.93 3.80
CA LYS A 64 -8.79 -7.17 4.53
C LYS A 64 -7.60 -7.02 5.48
N LEU A 65 -6.86 -5.90 5.43
CA LEU A 65 -5.70 -5.68 6.30
C LEU A 65 -6.13 -5.63 7.77
N THR A 66 -5.47 -6.45 8.56
CA THR A 66 -5.60 -6.51 10.03
C THR A 66 -4.21 -6.57 10.65
N PRO A 67 -4.03 -6.24 11.93
CA PRO A 67 -2.73 -6.37 12.59
C PRO A 67 -2.14 -7.79 12.55
N GLY A 68 -2.98 -8.82 12.40
CA GLY A 68 -2.54 -10.22 12.36
C GLY A 68 -2.12 -10.74 10.98
N ASN A 69 -2.47 -10.05 9.89
CA ASN A 69 -2.17 -10.51 8.53
C ASN A 69 -1.36 -9.52 7.68
N ILE A 70 -1.03 -8.36 8.26
CA ILE A 70 -0.26 -7.32 7.56
C ILE A 70 1.21 -7.70 7.47
N SER A 71 1.78 -7.60 6.27
CA SER A 71 3.21 -7.74 6.00
C SER A 71 3.69 -6.52 5.22
N ILE A 72 4.75 -5.87 5.73
CA ILE A 72 5.30 -4.65 5.15
C ILE A 72 6.75 -4.91 4.75
N VAL A 73 7.07 -4.66 3.47
CA VAL A 73 8.41 -4.79 2.92
C VAL A 73 8.80 -3.51 2.21
N VAL A 74 9.96 -2.97 2.56
CA VAL A 74 10.58 -1.83 1.88
C VAL A 74 11.77 -2.34 1.07
N LEU A 75 11.73 -2.13 -0.25
CA LEU A 75 12.77 -2.53 -1.19
C LEU A 75 13.61 -1.30 -1.56
N LEU A 76 14.78 -1.16 -0.95
CA LEU A 76 15.62 0.05 -1.07
C LEU A 76 16.16 0.24 -2.48
N SER A 77 16.64 -0.84 -3.12
CA SER A 77 17.17 -0.76 -4.51
C SER A 77 16.08 -0.36 -5.53
N ARG A 78 14.83 -0.69 -5.26
CA ARG A 78 13.67 -0.37 -6.11
C ARG A 78 12.94 0.89 -5.71
N GLN A 79 13.27 1.47 -4.55
CA GLN A 79 12.54 2.58 -3.93
C GLN A 79 11.03 2.32 -3.89
N ARG A 80 10.66 1.11 -3.40
CA ARG A 80 9.26 0.68 -3.29
C ARG A 80 8.94 0.17 -1.90
N LEU A 81 7.69 0.36 -1.49
CA LEU A 81 7.08 -0.26 -0.33
C LEU A 81 5.93 -1.14 -0.79
N LEU A 82 5.90 -2.38 -0.30
CA LEU A 82 4.81 -3.33 -0.52
C LEU A 82 4.13 -3.61 0.81
N VAL A 83 2.81 -3.49 0.85
CA VAL A 83 1.96 -3.91 1.97
C VAL A 83 1.07 -5.03 1.48
N LYS A 84 1.06 -6.15 2.19
CA LYS A 84 0.28 -7.34 1.86
C LYS A 84 -0.71 -7.69 2.97
N ALA A 85 -1.87 -8.19 2.56
CA ALA A 85 -2.83 -8.89 3.40
C ALA A 85 -2.68 -10.40 3.14
N GLY A 86 -1.89 -11.11 3.95
CA GLY A 86 -1.42 -12.44 3.60
C GLY A 86 -0.58 -12.43 2.32
N ASP A 87 -1.00 -13.15 1.28
CA ASP A 87 -0.29 -13.21 -0.01
C ASP A 87 -0.73 -12.11 -1.01
N GLU A 88 -1.84 -11.42 -0.74
CA GLU A 88 -2.40 -10.41 -1.64
C GLU A 88 -1.78 -9.04 -1.40
N THR A 89 -1.28 -8.38 -2.47
CA THR A 89 -0.73 -7.03 -2.37
C THR A 89 -1.86 -6.01 -2.25
N ALA A 90 -1.89 -5.32 -1.11
CA ALA A 90 -2.84 -4.26 -0.79
C ALA A 90 -2.35 -2.87 -1.22
N ILE A 91 -1.05 -2.60 -1.00
CA ILE A 91 -0.43 -1.34 -1.40
C ILE A 91 0.91 -1.65 -2.07
N ASP A 92 1.14 -1.06 -3.25
CA ASP A 92 2.45 -0.98 -3.90
C ASP A 92 2.76 0.51 -4.13
N SER A 93 3.74 1.06 -3.41
CA SER A 93 3.99 2.50 -3.34
C SER A 93 5.43 2.85 -3.63
N PRO A 94 5.69 3.97 -4.35
CA PRO A 94 7.02 4.56 -4.37
C PRO A 94 7.39 5.05 -2.97
N VAL A 95 8.71 5.07 -2.70
CA VAL A 95 9.29 5.67 -1.50
C VAL A 95 10.51 6.50 -1.86
N SER A 96 11.02 7.29 -0.89
CA SER A 96 12.36 7.86 -0.95
C SER A 96 13.07 7.56 0.37
N SER A 97 14.01 6.64 0.31
CA SER A 97 14.81 6.18 1.45
C SER A 97 16.02 7.07 1.73
N GLY A 98 16.84 6.70 2.69
CA GLY A 98 18.05 7.39 3.07
C GLY A 98 19.09 7.44 1.93
N LYS A 99 19.67 8.62 1.70
CA LYS A 99 20.77 8.83 0.75
C LYS A 99 22.02 8.05 1.16
N ARG A 100 22.98 7.85 0.23
CA ARG A 100 24.22 7.08 0.48
C ARG A 100 24.97 7.50 1.74
N ALA A 101 25.03 8.80 2.06
CA ALA A 101 25.73 9.30 3.25
C ALA A 101 24.94 9.07 4.56
N ARG A 102 23.68 8.72 4.50
CA ARG A 102 22.76 8.46 5.61
C ARG A 102 21.73 7.41 5.17
N PRO A 103 22.18 6.14 4.98
CA PRO A 103 21.31 5.09 4.44
C PRO A 103 20.22 4.70 5.45
N THR A 104 19.09 4.27 4.93
CA THR A 104 18.09 3.55 5.73
C THR A 104 18.68 2.20 6.12
N PRO A 105 18.67 1.81 7.41
CA PRO A 105 19.17 0.51 7.82
C PRO A 105 18.30 -0.62 7.27
N THR A 106 18.95 -1.71 6.81
CA THR A 106 18.28 -2.96 6.44
C THR A 106 18.05 -3.83 7.66
N GLY A 107 17.00 -4.65 7.61
CA GLY A 107 16.63 -5.53 8.72
C GLY A 107 15.14 -5.62 8.94
N THR A 108 14.78 -6.14 10.10
CA THR A 108 13.39 -6.29 10.53
C THR A 108 13.17 -5.43 11.76
N PHE A 109 12.23 -4.51 11.67
CA PHE A 109 11.98 -3.49 12.70
C PHE A 109 10.51 -3.52 13.11
N PRO A 110 10.19 -3.57 14.41
CA PRO A 110 8.84 -3.26 14.85
C PRO A 110 8.58 -1.76 14.73
N ILE A 111 7.33 -1.36 14.51
CA ILE A 111 6.92 0.02 14.73
C ILE A 111 6.98 0.28 16.24
N LEU A 112 7.85 1.20 16.67
CA LEU A 112 8.09 1.50 18.08
C LEU A 112 7.15 2.56 18.63
N GLN A 113 6.72 3.49 17.76
CA GLN A 113 5.88 4.62 18.11
C GLN A 113 5.11 5.10 16.88
N LYS A 114 3.93 5.65 17.10
CA LYS A 114 3.12 6.33 16.08
C LYS A 114 2.82 7.74 16.54
N ASP A 115 3.03 8.72 15.66
CA ASP A 115 2.80 10.12 15.94
C ASP A 115 2.27 10.81 14.67
N PRO A 116 1.02 11.29 14.66
CA PRO A 116 0.42 11.84 13.43
C PRO A 116 0.98 13.22 13.07
N ASP A 117 1.55 13.96 14.02
CA ASP A 117 2.03 15.34 13.84
C ASP A 117 3.49 15.51 14.29
N HIS A 118 4.30 14.51 14.02
CA HIS A 118 5.71 14.50 14.39
C HIS A 118 6.52 15.54 13.61
N HIS A 119 7.44 16.19 14.34
CA HIS A 119 8.44 17.08 13.77
C HIS A 119 9.85 16.59 14.10
N SER A 120 10.77 16.76 13.17
CA SER A 120 12.16 16.39 13.37
C SER A 120 12.81 17.31 14.42
N ASN A 121 13.50 16.73 15.39
CA ASN A 121 14.33 17.49 16.34
C ASN A 121 15.77 17.74 15.83
N VAL A 122 16.11 17.21 14.66
CA VAL A 122 17.47 17.30 14.07
C VAL A 122 17.49 18.09 12.78
N TYR A 123 16.53 17.86 11.88
CA TYR A 123 16.50 18.46 10.55
C TYR A 123 15.32 19.41 10.41
N GLY A 124 15.56 20.60 9.86
CA GLY A 124 14.51 21.61 9.73
C GLY A 124 15.00 22.90 9.11
N ASN A 125 14.47 24.00 9.57
CA ASN A 125 14.81 25.35 9.13
C ASN A 125 15.09 26.23 10.34
N PHE A 126 15.88 27.31 10.16
CA PHE A 126 15.84 28.44 11.07
C PHE A 126 14.79 29.43 10.55
N VAL A 127 13.86 29.83 11.42
CA VAL A 127 12.78 30.74 11.09
C VAL A 127 12.85 32.00 12.00
N ASP A 128 12.41 33.15 11.48
CA ASP A 128 12.28 34.36 12.26
C ASP A 128 11.03 34.35 13.16
N SER A 129 10.82 35.43 13.93
CA SER A 129 9.67 35.60 14.83
C SER A 129 8.30 35.63 14.10
N HIS A 130 8.28 35.73 12.77
CA HIS A 130 7.09 35.72 11.94
C HIS A 130 6.91 34.37 11.20
N GLY A 131 7.74 33.35 11.53
CA GLY A 131 7.70 32.04 10.89
C GLY A 131 8.29 32.00 9.45
N ARG A 132 9.01 33.05 9.02
CA ARG A 132 9.66 33.06 7.70
C ARG A 132 10.99 32.34 7.76
N VAL A 133 11.25 31.47 6.78
CA VAL A 133 12.51 30.72 6.68
C VAL A 133 13.67 31.70 6.42
N VAL A 134 14.58 31.80 7.37
CA VAL A 134 15.83 32.55 7.27
C VAL A 134 16.94 31.69 6.67
N ARG A 135 17.00 30.41 7.08
CA ARG A 135 17.93 29.40 6.53
C ARG A 135 17.26 28.03 6.53
N GLY A 136 17.13 27.43 5.36
CA GLY A 136 16.49 26.15 5.17
C GLY A 136 17.46 24.97 5.09
N GLY A 137 16.95 23.75 5.36
CA GLY A 137 17.72 22.52 5.23
C GLY A 137 18.86 22.38 6.22
N VAL A 138 18.68 22.89 7.42
CA VAL A 138 19.69 22.91 8.49
C VAL A 138 19.61 21.67 9.39
N SER A 139 20.69 21.41 10.11
CA SER A 139 20.74 20.44 11.21
C SER A 139 20.96 21.16 12.53
N ALA A 140 20.04 20.99 13.48
CA ALA A 140 20.17 21.55 14.82
C ALA A 140 21.42 21.08 15.59
N LEU A 141 22.06 19.99 15.13
CA LEU A 141 23.27 19.44 15.78
C LEU A 141 24.57 20.11 15.32
N ILE A 142 24.60 20.70 14.13
CA ILE A 142 25.84 21.21 13.52
C ILE A 142 25.73 22.65 13.02
N ASP A 143 24.53 23.15 12.77
CA ASP A 143 24.30 24.51 12.27
C ASP A 143 23.96 25.45 13.42
N SER A 144 24.49 26.67 13.37
CA SER A 144 24.17 27.74 14.33
C SER A 144 23.03 28.60 13.82
N ALA A 145 22.09 28.93 14.69
CA ALA A 145 20.98 29.80 14.34
C ALA A 145 21.45 31.22 14.03
N PRO A 146 21.02 31.83 12.91
CA PRO A 146 21.17 33.27 12.66
C PRO A 146 20.54 34.10 13.76
N SER A 147 21.09 35.31 14.00
CA SER A 147 20.55 36.22 15.03
C SER A 147 19.06 36.48 14.78
N GLY A 148 18.25 36.40 15.85
CA GLY A 148 16.80 36.61 15.79
C GLY A 148 16.00 35.48 15.16
N SER A 149 16.61 34.30 14.95
CA SER A 149 15.91 33.09 14.46
C SER A 149 15.95 31.96 15.49
N HIS A 150 15.02 31.01 15.34
CA HIS A 150 14.97 29.77 16.10
C HIS A 150 14.80 28.56 15.16
N PHE A 151 15.13 27.37 15.67
CA PHE A 151 14.97 26.13 14.93
C PHE A 151 13.51 25.70 14.88
N GLU A 152 13.03 25.37 13.68
CA GLU A 152 11.74 24.72 13.43
C GLU A 152 11.99 23.41 12.71
N GLY A 153 11.57 22.31 13.35
CA GLY A 153 11.76 20.95 12.81
C GLY A 153 10.92 20.70 11.58
N ALA A 154 11.49 19.98 10.61
CA ALA A 154 10.75 19.57 9.42
C ALA A 154 9.55 18.69 9.81
N PRO A 155 8.35 18.93 9.24
CA PRO A 155 7.18 18.11 9.51
C PRO A 155 7.38 16.68 8.96
N MET A 156 7.01 15.72 9.77
CA MET A 156 7.09 14.28 9.49
C MET A 156 5.72 13.63 9.76
N THR A 157 4.69 14.17 9.13
CA THR A 157 3.28 13.76 9.33
C THR A 157 3.08 12.26 9.13
N TRP A 158 2.21 11.65 9.95
CA TRP A 158 1.94 10.21 9.99
C TRP A 158 3.21 9.37 10.28
N PHE A 159 4.02 9.83 11.23
CA PHE A 159 5.28 9.20 11.59
C PHE A 159 5.06 7.84 12.26
N MET A 160 5.76 6.83 11.74
CA MET A 160 5.82 5.46 12.26
C MET A 160 7.30 5.16 12.52
N ARG A 161 7.72 5.23 13.78
CA ARG A 161 9.11 5.06 14.22
C ARG A 161 9.56 3.61 14.09
N LEU A 162 10.71 3.37 13.49
CA LEU A 162 11.32 2.05 13.34
C LEU A 162 12.53 1.85 14.26
N THR A 163 13.27 2.91 14.55
CA THR A 163 14.45 2.85 15.42
C THR A 163 14.46 4.01 16.44
N TRP A 164 15.12 3.82 17.56
CA TRP A 164 15.25 4.89 18.58
C TRP A 164 16.21 6.00 18.14
N GLU A 165 17.09 5.73 17.15
CA GLU A 165 17.94 6.74 16.51
C GLU A 165 17.15 7.68 15.59
N GLY A 166 15.82 7.48 15.45
CA GLY A 166 14.93 8.38 14.76
C GLY A 166 14.59 8.01 13.31
N VAL A 167 14.96 6.82 12.86
CA VAL A 167 14.50 6.32 11.56
C VAL A 167 13.04 5.89 11.66
N GLY A 168 12.24 6.31 10.68
CA GLY A 168 10.82 5.96 10.58
C GLY A 168 10.27 6.15 9.17
N MET A 169 9.00 5.85 9.01
CA MET A 169 8.22 6.10 7.80
C MET A 169 7.31 7.31 8.03
N HIS A 170 7.21 8.22 7.06
CA HIS A 170 6.38 9.43 7.18
C HIS A 170 6.08 10.05 5.81
N VAL A 171 5.19 11.04 5.76
CA VAL A 171 4.93 11.82 4.54
C VAL A 171 6.19 12.58 4.11
N GLY A 172 6.49 12.59 2.82
CA GLY A 172 7.60 13.40 2.30
C GLY A 172 7.65 13.53 0.79
N ILE A 173 8.57 14.32 0.30
CA ILE A 173 8.83 14.51 -1.13
C ILE A 173 9.59 13.29 -1.65
N LEU A 174 9.14 12.77 -2.80
CA LEU A 174 9.72 11.64 -3.50
C LEU A 174 10.38 12.10 -4.82
N PRO A 175 11.68 12.37 -4.83
CA PRO A 175 12.36 12.86 -6.03
C PRO A 175 12.68 11.75 -7.04
N GLY A 176 12.31 10.50 -6.77
CA GLY A 176 12.58 9.36 -7.64
C GLY A 176 13.81 8.54 -7.25
N TYR A 177 14.51 8.96 -6.20
CA TYR A 177 15.72 8.31 -5.69
C TYR A 177 15.81 8.44 -4.16
N ALA A 178 16.80 7.77 -3.56
CA ALA A 178 17.10 7.85 -2.14
C ALA A 178 17.65 9.24 -1.77
N ALA A 179 16.85 10.07 -1.05
CA ALA A 179 17.15 11.47 -0.78
C ALA A 179 16.97 11.89 0.69
N SER A 180 16.50 11.01 1.56
CA SER A 180 16.28 11.33 2.97
C SER A 180 17.58 11.26 3.80
N HIS A 181 17.48 11.54 5.09
CA HIS A 181 18.55 11.38 6.06
C HIS A 181 18.43 10.08 6.88
N GLY A 182 17.83 9.04 6.29
CA GLY A 182 17.63 7.72 6.91
C GLY A 182 16.17 7.28 6.94
N CYS A 183 15.23 8.18 7.08
CA CYS A 183 13.79 7.88 7.06
C CYS A 183 13.30 7.41 5.69
N ILE A 184 12.14 6.80 5.67
CA ILE A 184 11.44 6.33 4.46
C ILE A 184 10.28 7.29 4.22
N ARG A 185 10.40 8.13 3.19
CA ARG A 185 9.35 9.05 2.80
C ARG A 185 8.31 8.34 1.97
N LEU A 186 7.05 8.62 2.27
CA LEU A 186 5.86 8.05 1.62
C LEU A 186 5.01 9.17 0.99
N PRO A 187 4.23 8.86 -0.06
CA PRO A 187 3.14 9.72 -0.49
C PRO A 187 2.13 9.93 0.65
N SER A 188 1.53 11.12 0.73
CA SER A 188 0.63 11.49 1.82
C SER A 188 -0.51 10.50 2.03
N GLN A 189 -1.20 10.11 0.95
CA GLN A 189 -2.30 9.16 1.02
C GLN A 189 -1.84 7.79 1.54
N VAL A 190 -0.69 7.30 1.06
CA VAL A 190 -0.14 6.00 1.48
C VAL A 190 0.27 6.03 2.96
N ALA A 191 0.93 7.11 3.40
CA ALA A 191 1.31 7.27 4.79
C ALA A 191 0.09 7.28 5.73
N HIS A 192 -0.97 8.01 5.36
CA HIS A 192 -2.23 8.05 6.09
C HIS A 192 -2.89 6.68 6.14
N ASP A 193 -3.06 6.03 4.98
CA ASP A 193 -3.74 4.74 4.87
C ASP A 193 -2.98 3.63 5.62
N LEU A 194 -1.64 3.63 5.50
CA LEU A 194 -0.79 2.70 6.25
C LEU A 194 -0.86 2.96 7.76
N TYR A 195 -0.76 4.22 8.16
CA TYR A 195 -0.86 4.63 9.57
C TYR A 195 -2.16 4.14 10.21
N ALA A 196 -3.28 4.17 9.48
CA ALA A 196 -4.58 3.71 9.98
C ALA A 196 -4.65 2.19 10.21
N LYS A 197 -3.84 1.40 9.49
CA LYS A 197 -3.89 -0.07 9.51
C LYS A 197 -2.84 -0.73 10.43
N VAL A 198 -1.77 0.00 10.78
CA VAL A 198 -0.67 -0.54 11.60
C VAL A 198 -0.81 -0.15 13.06
N ASN A 199 -0.25 -0.98 13.94
CA ASN A 199 -0.11 -0.71 15.37
C ASN A 199 1.37 -0.65 15.77
N VAL A 200 1.66 -0.16 16.97
CA VAL A 200 2.94 -0.38 17.63
C VAL A 200 3.17 -1.91 17.74
N GLY A 201 4.36 -2.35 17.37
CA GLY A 201 4.70 -3.77 17.24
C GLY A 201 4.50 -4.36 15.84
N THR A 202 3.77 -3.69 14.92
CA THR A 202 3.70 -4.15 13.51
C THR A 202 5.10 -4.20 12.91
N VAL A 203 5.41 -5.31 12.25
CA VAL A 203 6.76 -5.58 11.73
C VAL A 203 6.92 -5.00 10.32
N VAL A 204 8.04 -4.31 10.11
CA VAL A 204 8.49 -3.76 8.82
C VAL A 204 9.82 -4.40 8.46
N ARG A 205 9.91 -5.03 7.30
CA ARG A 205 11.13 -5.59 6.74
C ARG A 205 11.71 -4.63 5.71
N VAL A 206 12.98 -4.24 5.89
CA VAL A 206 13.72 -3.35 5.01
C VAL A 206 14.81 -4.16 4.32
N GLU A 207 14.77 -4.23 3.00
CA GLU A 207 15.65 -5.02 2.14
C GLU A 207 16.29 -4.14 1.05
N ASN A 208 17.41 -4.62 0.51
CA ASN A 208 18.05 -3.98 -0.66
C ASN A 208 17.30 -4.25 -1.96
#